data_1ed34a7d8c5a1dcbd9a8021e5a27ad0b
#
_entry.id   1ed34a7d8c5a1dcbd9a8021e5a27ad0b
#
_cell.length_a   1.000
_cell.length_b   1.000
_cell.length_c   1.000
_cell.angle_alpha   90.00
_cell.angle_beta   90.00
_cell.angle_gamma   90.00
#
_symmetry.space_group_name_H-M   'P 1'
#
loop_
_entity.id
_entity.type
_entity.pdbx_description
1 polymer ?
#
loop_
_entity_poly.entity_id
_entity_poly.type
_entity_poly.pdbx_seq_one_letter_code
_entity_poly.pdbx_strand_id
1 'polypeptide(L)'
;IIRTFKNGSFCFVIGCGGSASLSTHLSTELIGKFKKQRRALPCLSLTDNTSIITAIVNDFGGDFMFSRQLEAFGKKGDLLITMSTSGTSPSILNAKKRAREMGINVISFPTNLEC
;
A
#
# COMPACT_ATOMS: atom_id res chain seq x y z
N ILE A 1 -2.96 9.91 8.46
CA ILE A 1 -1.52 9.64 8.27
C ILE A 1 -0.71 10.03 9.51
N ILE A 2 -0.87 11.24 10.00
CA ILE A 2 -0.12 11.71 11.17
C ILE A 2 -0.40 10.83 12.40
N ARG A 3 -1.66 10.48 12.63
CA ARG A 3 -2.04 9.61 13.76
C ARG A 3 -1.35 8.26 13.69
N THR A 4 -1.28 7.67 12.49
CA THR A 4 -0.62 6.38 12.27
C THR A 4 0.84 6.43 12.73
N PHE A 5 1.57 7.45 12.31
CA PHE A 5 2.98 7.57 12.66
C PHE A 5 3.20 7.92 14.13
N LYS A 6 2.32 8.72 14.72
CA LYS A 6 2.40 9.03 16.16
C LYS A 6 2.20 7.79 17.01
N ASN A 7 1.36 6.87 16.57
CA ASN A 7 1.10 5.62 17.30
C ASN A 7 2.15 4.54 17.03
N GLY A 8 3.20 4.83 16.25
CA GLY A 8 4.23 3.88 15.90
C GLY A 8 3.76 2.81 14.91
N SER A 9 2.63 3.03 14.25
CA SER A 9 2.07 2.09 13.28
C SER A 9 2.72 2.26 11.92
N PHE A 10 2.47 1.30 11.04
CA PHE A 10 3.04 1.22 9.70
C PHE A 10 2.05 1.73 8.66
N CYS A 11 2.57 2.28 7.57
CA CYS A 11 1.77 2.69 6.43
C CYS A 11 2.12 1.81 5.23
N PHE A 12 1.13 1.20 4.62
CA PHE A 12 1.29 0.42 3.39
C PHE A 12 0.65 1.16 2.23
N VAL A 13 1.31 1.18 1.08
CA VAL A 13 0.79 1.84 -0.11
C VAL A 13 0.69 0.81 -1.23
N ILE A 14 -0.42 0.81 -1.95
CA ILE A 14 -0.64 -0.09 -3.08
C ILE A 14 -1.18 0.65 -4.29
N GLY A 15 -0.93 0.07 -5.46
CA GLY A 15 -1.43 0.59 -6.74
C GLY A 15 -0.99 -0.33 -7.86
N CYS A 16 -1.62 -0.22 -9.02
CA CYS A 16 -1.29 -1.02 -10.21
C CYS A 16 -0.79 -0.12 -11.34
N GLY A 17 0.16 -0.63 -12.13
CA GLY A 17 0.69 0.10 -13.28
C GLY A 17 1.31 1.44 -12.89
N GLY A 18 0.85 2.53 -13.47
CA GLY A 18 1.31 3.88 -13.13
C GLY A 18 1.05 4.24 -11.68
N SER A 19 -0.04 3.75 -11.11
CA SER A 19 -0.35 3.95 -9.69
C SER A 19 0.63 3.18 -8.79
N ALA A 20 1.20 2.06 -9.26
CA ALA A 20 2.27 1.37 -8.53
C ALA A 20 3.52 2.25 -8.43
N SER A 21 3.87 2.94 -9.51
CA SER A 21 5.01 3.87 -9.51
C SER A 21 4.79 5.01 -8.52
N LEU A 22 3.57 5.55 -8.45
CA LEU A 22 3.22 6.58 -7.46
C LEU A 22 3.30 6.04 -6.04
N SER A 23 2.90 4.79 -5.82
CA SER A 23 2.99 4.14 -4.51
C SER A 23 4.43 4.06 -4.04
N THR A 24 5.33 3.62 -4.92
CA THR A 24 6.76 3.55 -4.64
C THR A 24 7.32 4.95 -4.36
N HIS A 25 6.95 5.94 -5.16
CA HIS A 25 7.40 7.30 -4.97
C HIS A 25 6.97 7.87 -3.62
N LEU A 26 5.71 7.65 -3.24
CA LEU A 26 5.20 8.12 -1.95
C LEU A 26 5.96 7.49 -0.79
N SER A 27 6.22 6.18 -0.82
CA SER A 27 6.98 5.53 0.24
C SER A 27 8.40 6.08 0.34
N THR A 28 9.01 6.38 -0.80
CA THR A 28 10.34 6.99 -0.86
C THR A 28 10.36 8.35 -0.15
N GLU A 29 9.36 9.17 -0.39
CA GLU A 29 9.24 10.49 0.24
C GLU A 29 9.06 10.39 1.76
N LEU A 30 8.30 9.42 2.22
CA LEU A 30 8.04 9.26 3.65
C LEU A 30 9.22 8.67 4.40
N ILE A 31 9.94 7.72 3.80
CA ILE A 31 11.13 7.12 4.41
C ILE A 31 12.32 8.09 4.37
N GLY A 32 12.53 8.74 3.23
CA GLY A 32 13.61 9.67 3.05
C GLY A 32 13.26 11.05 3.57
N LYS A 33 13.47 12.04 2.75
CA LYS A 33 13.02 13.41 3.07
C LYS A 33 12.40 14.03 1.83
N PHE A 34 11.43 14.87 2.05
CA PHE A 34 10.86 15.65 0.96
C PHE A 34 11.14 17.09 1.23
N LYS A 35 11.11 17.98 1.59
CA LYS A 35 11.52 19.38 1.77
C LYS A 35 12.20 19.64 3.10
N LYS A 36 11.84 18.86 4.12
CA LYS A 36 12.38 19.02 5.46
C LYS A 36 13.04 17.76 5.92
N GLN A 37 14.14 17.87 6.64
CA GLN A 37 14.70 16.73 7.34
C GLN A 37 13.80 16.37 8.52
N ARG A 38 13.49 15.10 8.65
CA ARG A 38 12.71 14.55 9.75
C ARG A 38 13.07 13.08 9.92
N ARG A 39 12.59 12.46 10.99
CA ARG A 39 12.81 11.03 11.16
C ARG A 39 12.19 10.25 10.00
N ALA A 40 12.80 9.11 9.68
CA ALA A 40 12.23 8.22 8.69
C ALA A 40 10.87 7.71 9.17
N LEU A 41 9.88 7.74 8.30
CA LEU A 41 8.53 7.29 8.62
C LEU A 41 8.32 5.89 8.06
N PRO A 42 7.75 4.95 8.83
CA PRO A 42 7.59 3.57 8.39
C PRO A 42 6.50 3.46 7.32
N CYS A 43 6.93 3.43 6.08
CA CYS A 43 6.04 3.31 4.93
C CYS A 43 6.63 2.32 3.94
N LEU A 44 5.80 1.42 3.45
CA LEU A 44 6.21 0.38 2.51
C LEU A 44 5.23 0.31 1.34
N SER A 45 5.75 0.41 0.12
CA SER A 45 4.95 0.10 -1.06
C SER A 45 4.97 -1.42 -1.28
N LEU A 46 3.78 -2.02 -1.35
CA LEU A 46 3.67 -3.47 -1.57
C LEU A 46 3.86 -3.84 -3.04
N THR A 47 4.28 -2.89 -3.87
CA THR A 47 4.60 -3.11 -5.29
C THR A 47 6.08 -3.31 -5.52
N ASP A 48 6.92 -3.17 -4.49
CA ASP A 48 8.38 -3.09 -4.66
C ASP A 48 9.08 -4.43 -4.80
N ASN A 49 8.54 -5.49 -4.18
CA ASN A 49 9.22 -6.79 -4.18
C ASN A 49 8.65 -7.68 -5.28
N THR A 50 9.35 -7.70 -6.40
CA THR A 50 8.95 -8.48 -7.57
C THR A 50 8.81 -9.99 -7.27
N SER A 51 9.71 -10.53 -6.46
CA SER A 51 9.67 -11.96 -6.11
C SER A 51 8.43 -12.30 -5.30
N ILE A 52 8.07 -11.48 -4.34
CA ILE A 52 6.85 -11.68 -3.55
C ILE A 52 5.62 -11.61 -4.46
N ILE A 53 5.54 -10.59 -5.29
CA ILE A 53 4.39 -10.38 -6.19
C ILE A 53 4.25 -11.57 -7.15
N THR A 54 5.33 -11.96 -7.81
CA THR A 54 5.27 -13.04 -8.80
C THR A 54 4.97 -14.39 -8.15
N ALA A 55 5.49 -14.64 -6.96
CA ALA A 55 5.16 -15.87 -6.22
C ALA A 55 3.67 -15.93 -5.87
N ILE A 56 3.11 -14.83 -5.36
CA ILE A 56 1.69 -14.80 -5.00
C ILE A 56 0.82 -14.95 -6.25
N VAL A 57 1.16 -14.26 -7.33
CA VAL A 57 0.41 -14.35 -8.59
C VAL A 57 0.41 -15.79 -9.12
N ASN A 58 1.57 -16.45 -9.07
CA ASN A 58 1.70 -17.83 -9.52
C ASN A 58 0.90 -18.82 -8.67
N ASP A 59 0.93 -18.65 -7.35
CA ASP A 59 0.36 -19.61 -6.42
C ASP A 59 -1.12 -19.36 -6.10
N PHE A 60 -1.55 -18.10 -6.07
CA PHE A 60 -2.90 -17.72 -5.62
C PHE A 60 -3.67 -16.86 -6.63
N GLY A 61 -3.00 -16.26 -7.61
CA GLY A 61 -3.60 -15.35 -8.57
C GLY A 61 -3.35 -13.88 -8.25
N GLY A 62 -3.44 -13.06 -9.28
CA GLY A 62 -3.15 -11.62 -9.18
C GLY A 62 -4.09 -10.85 -8.25
N ASP A 63 -5.31 -11.36 -8.05
CA ASP A 63 -6.28 -10.70 -7.18
C ASP A 63 -5.83 -10.62 -5.73
N PHE A 64 -4.89 -11.46 -5.32
CA PHE A 64 -4.43 -11.57 -3.94
C PHE A 64 -3.03 -10.99 -3.70
N MET A 65 -2.43 -10.35 -4.71
CA MET A 65 -1.05 -9.90 -4.61
C MET A 65 -0.81 -8.88 -3.50
N PHE A 66 -1.80 -8.07 -3.15
CA PHE A 66 -1.68 -7.11 -2.07
C PHE A 66 -2.27 -7.60 -0.76
N SER A 67 -3.44 -8.26 -0.81
CA SER A 67 -4.08 -8.75 0.41
C SER A 67 -3.22 -9.75 1.16
N ARG A 68 -2.53 -10.61 0.42
CA ARG A 68 -1.64 -11.61 1.01
C ARG A 68 -0.46 -10.98 1.73
N GLN A 69 0.10 -9.91 1.17
CA GLN A 69 1.19 -9.16 1.82
C GLN A 69 0.71 -8.44 3.08
N LEU A 70 -0.51 -7.90 3.05
CA LEU A 70 -1.10 -7.29 4.25
C LEU A 70 -1.26 -8.31 5.37
N GLU A 71 -1.67 -9.54 5.04
CA GLU A 71 -1.78 -10.60 6.04
C GLU A 71 -0.43 -10.89 6.72
N ALA A 72 0.66 -10.81 5.96
CA ALA A 72 2.00 -11.09 6.47
C ALA A 72 2.55 -9.94 7.32
N PHE A 73 2.36 -8.71 6.88
CA PHE A 73 3.02 -7.55 7.48
C PHE A 73 2.11 -6.69 8.35
N GLY A 74 0.81 -6.67 8.08
CA GLY A 74 -0.10 -5.72 8.69
C GLY A 74 -0.50 -6.07 10.10
N LYS A 75 -0.81 -5.03 10.87
CA LYS A 75 -1.29 -5.14 12.25
C LYS A 75 -2.42 -4.14 12.46
N LYS A 76 -3.28 -4.43 13.43
CA LYS A 76 -4.35 -3.51 13.82
C LYS A 76 -3.78 -2.12 14.11
N GLY A 77 -4.41 -1.10 13.57
CA GLY A 77 -3.99 0.29 13.74
C GLY A 77 -3.07 0.81 12.64
N ASP A 78 -2.58 -0.07 11.77
CA ASP A 78 -1.80 0.35 10.61
C ASP A 78 -2.70 1.09 9.59
N LEU A 79 -2.09 1.64 8.56
CA LEU A 79 -2.78 2.39 7.52
C LEU A 79 -2.49 1.77 6.16
N LEU A 80 -3.53 1.62 5.35
CA LEU A 80 -3.41 1.25 3.94
C LEU A 80 -3.83 2.44 3.09
N ILE A 81 -2.93 2.88 2.21
CA ILE A 81 -3.23 3.90 1.20
C ILE A 81 -3.35 3.19 -0.14
N THR A 82 -4.50 3.35 -0.80
CA THR A 82 -4.70 2.79 -2.14
C THR A 82 -4.67 3.90 -3.16
N MET A 83 -3.91 3.70 -4.24
CA MET A 83 -3.82 4.60 -5.37
C MET A 83 -4.38 3.89 -6.60
N SER A 84 -5.47 4.39 -7.16
CA SER A 84 -6.14 3.73 -8.28
C SER A 84 -6.94 4.73 -9.10
N THR A 85 -6.89 4.60 -10.42
CA THR A 85 -7.70 5.42 -11.32
C THR A 85 -9.17 5.02 -11.29
N SER A 86 -9.45 3.73 -11.28
CA SER A 86 -10.83 3.20 -11.33
C SER A 86 -11.41 2.87 -9.96
N GLY A 87 -10.56 2.51 -9.01
CA GLY A 87 -10.99 2.04 -7.70
C GLY A 87 -11.66 0.67 -7.72
N THR A 88 -11.67 -0.03 -8.87
CA THR A 88 -12.41 -1.27 -9.05
C THR A 88 -11.56 -2.49 -9.35
N SER A 89 -10.23 -2.35 -9.42
CA SER A 89 -9.33 -3.49 -9.58
C SER A 89 -9.57 -4.53 -8.49
N PRO A 90 -9.74 -5.82 -8.84
CA PRO A 90 -9.97 -6.86 -7.82
C PRO A 90 -8.86 -6.93 -6.77
N SER A 91 -7.60 -6.76 -7.14
CA SER A 91 -6.49 -6.77 -6.19
C SER A 91 -6.60 -5.63 -5.16
N ILE A 92 -7.03 -4.46 -5.61
CA ILE A 92 -7.24 -3.30 -4.73
C ILE A 92 -8.43 -3.53 -3.80
N LEU A 93 -9.56 -4.01 -4.35
CA LEU A 93 -10.76 -4.28 -3.55
C LEU A 93 -10.52 -5.35 -2.50
N ASN A 94 -9.79 -6.42 -2.85
CA ASN A 94 -9.44 -7.47 -1.91
C ASN A 94 -8.54 -6.93 -0.79
N ALA A 95 -7.59 -6.08 -1.13
CA ALA A 95 -6.70 -5.47 -0.14
C ALA A 95 -7.48 -4.58 0.83
N LYS A 96 -8.40 -3.77 0.31
CA LYS A 96 -9.26 -2.92 1.16
C LYS A 96 -10.09 -3.75 2.12
N LYS A 97 -10.72 -4.81 1.61
CA LYS A 97 -11.56 -5.69 2.42
C LYS A 97 -10.73 -6.34 3.52
N ARG A 98 -9.57 -6.89 3.16
CA ARG A 98 -8.71 -7.56 4.12
C ARG A 98 -8.17 -6.60 5.17
N ALA A 99 -7.80 -5.39 4.77
CA ALA A 99 -7.34 -4.36 5.69
C ALA A 99 -8.41 -4.05 6.74
N ARG A 100 -9.65 -3.87 6.31
CA ARG A 100 -10.76 -3.60 7.23
C ARG A 100 -10.97 -4.75 8.21
N GLU A 101 -10.89 -6.00 7.72
CA GLU A 101 -11.01 -7.18 8.58
C GLU A 101 -9.90 -7.26 9.64
N MET A 102 -8.72 -6.74 9.33
CA MET A 102 -7.57 -6.75 10.22
C MET A 102 -7.51 -5.53 11.14
N GLY A 103 -8.45 -4.60 11.01
CA GLY A 103 -8.42 -3.36 11.79
C GLY A 103 -7.41 -2.34 11.28
N ILE A 104 -7.04 -2.44 10.02
CA ILE A 104 -6.16 -1.48 9.33
C ILE A 104 -7.05 -0.39 8.71
N ASN A 105 -6.70 0.87 8.95
CA ASN A 105 -7.42 2.00 8.38
C ASN A 105 -7.11 2.11 6.89
N VAL A 106 -8.09 2.53 6.09
CA VAL A 106 -7.93 2.63 4.64
C VAL A 106 -8.19 4.05 4.17
N ILE A 107 -7.26 4.58 3.40
CA ILE A 107 -7.44 5.86 2.69
C ILE A 107 -7.27 5.59 1.20
N SER A 108 -8.25 6.02 0.40
CA SER A 108 -8.21 5.84 -1.05
C SER A 108 -7.93 7.17 -1.73
N PHE A 109 -6.88 7.19 -2.56
CA PHE A 109 -6.57 8.34 -3.40
C PHE A 109 -6.88 7.98 -4.85
N PRO A 110 -7.85 8.66 -5.50
CA PRO A 110 -8.03 8.48 -6.92
C PRO A 110 -6.85 9.10 -7.66
N THR A 111 -6.36 8.43 -8.69
CA THR A 111 -5.29 8.94 -9.52
C THR A 111 -5.85 9.20 -10.92
N ASN A 112 -5.43 10.30 -11.53
CA ASN A 112 -5.84 10.66 -12.89
C ASN A 112 -4.75 10.35 -13.89
N LEU A 113 -4.10 9.20 -13.70
CA LEU A 113 -3.07 8.75 -14.63
C LEU A 113 -3.73 8.19 -15.88
N GLU A 114 -3.48 8.83 -16.99
CA GLU A 114 -3.87 8.31 -18.29
C GLU A 114 -2.77 7.34 -18.74
N CYS A 115 -3.19 6.14 -19.08
CA CYS A 115 -2.28 5.15 -19.64
C CYS A 115 -2.20 5.27 -21.12
#